data_5af7c2e9eff9c0c48209bf701b18d430
#
_entry.id   5af7c2e9eff9c0c48209bf701b18d430
#
_cell.length_a   1.000
_cell.length_b   1.000
_cell.length_c   1.000
_cell.angle_alpha   90.00
_cell.angle_beta   90.00
_cell.angle_gamma   90.00
#
_symmetry.space_group_name_H-M   'P 1'
#
loop_
_entity.id
_entity.type
_entity.pdbx_description
1 polymer ?
#
loop_
_entity_poly.entity_id
_entity_poly.type
_entity_poly.pdbx_seq_one_letter_code
_entity_poly.pdbx_strand_id
1 'polypeptide(L)'
;MTYPDLDAVNRIIEDALEEDIGQGDLTSAAVLGEGERLQLVMATREEIVVAGLDIAGQIFCRLAPDAKIKYQVRDADKLAPGTLLMTLDGPARGLLTAERTALNMVQMLSGIATETR
;
A
#
# COMPACT_ATOMS: atom_id res chain seq x y z
N MET A 1 -3.87 1.78 -18.63
CA MET A 1 -3.01 1.17 -17.60
C MET A 1 -3.60 -0.14 -17.12
N THR A 2 -2.80 -1.15 -17.00
CA THR A 2 -3.24 -2.47 -16.56
C THR A 2 -2.79 -2.68 -15.11
N TYR A 3 -3.73 -3.08 -14.26
CA TYR A 3 -3.40 -3.40 -12.88
C TYR A 3 -2.70 -4.75 -12.80
N PRO A 4 -1.89 -4.96 -11.78
CA PRO A 4 -1.15 -6.21 -11.65
C PRO A 4 -2.08 -7.41 -11.48
N ASP A 5 -1.61 -8.54 -11.95
CA ASP A 5 -2.24 -9.83 -11.75
C ASP A 5 -2.27 -10.15 -10.25
N LEU A 6 -3.40 -10.62 -9.77
CA LEU A 6 -3.59 -10.92 -8.35
C LEU A 6 -2.61 -11.98 -7.85
N ASP A 7 -2.33 -13.00 -8.67
CA ASP A 7 -1.36 -14.04 -8.28
C ASP A 7 0.05 -13.49 -8.17
N ALA A 8 0.43 -12.59 -9.08
CA ALA A 8 1.74 -11.94 -9.03
C ALA A 8 1.85 -11.07 -7.78
N VAL A 9 0.77 -10.34 -7.45
CA VAL A 9 0.73 -9.50 -6.25
C VAL A 9 0.86 -10.36 -5.00
N ASN A 10 0.16 -11.48 -4.93
CA ASN A 10 0.22 -12.38 -3.79
C ASN A 10 1.63 -12.93 -3.57
N ARG A 11 2.33 -13.28 -4.65
CA ARG A 11 3.72 -13.75 -4.55
C ARG A 11 4.63 -12.68 -4.02
N ILE A 12 4.46 -11.44 -4.47
CA ILE A 12 5.27 -10.32 -4.01
C ILE A 12 5.01 -10.07 -2.52
N ILE A 13 3.76 -10.15 -2.09
CA ILE A 13 3.40 -10.01 -0.68
C ILE A 13 4.05 -11.12 0.15
N GLU A 14 4.01 -12.35 -0.32
CA GLU A 14 4.64 -13.48 0.38
C GLU A 14 6.14 -13.27 0.52
N ASP A 15 6.81 -12.82 -0.55
CA ASP A 15 8.23 -12.52 -0.53
C ASP A 15 8.54 -11.39 0.47
N ALA A 16 7.72 -10.36 0.48
CA ALA A 16 7.88 -9.25 1.42
C ALA A 16 7.70 -9.71 2.86
N LEU A 17 6.78 -10.65 3.11
CA LEU A 17 6.56 -11.23 4.44
C LEU A 17 7.81 -11.95 4.95
N GLU A 18 8.50 -12.67 4.07
CA GLU A 18 9.70 -13.39 4.45
C GLU A 18 10.85 -12.45 4.78
N GLU A 19 10.95 -11.33 4.05
CA GLU A 19 12.03 -10.38 4.22
C GLU A 19 11.81 -9.39 5.35
N ASP A 20 10.56 -9.10 5.65
CA ASP A 20 10.19 -8.02 6.55
C ASP A 20 9.45 -8.54 7.78
N ILE A 21 9.99 -9.54 8.40
CA ILE A 21 9.42 -10.17 9.58
C ILE A 21 9.24 -9.16 10.70
N GLY A 22 8.02 -9.02 11.20
CA GLY A 22 7.73 -8.21 12.36
C GLY A 22 7.54 -6.73 12.10
N GLN A 23 7.41 -6.31 10.86
CA GLN A 23 7.28 -4.91 10.51
C GLN A 23 5.83 -4.42 10.41
N GLY A 24 4.90 -5.07 11.07
CA GLY A 24 3.52 -4.62 11.12
C GLY A 24 2.59 -5.36 10.16
N ASP A 25 1.38 -4.86 10.07
CA ASP A 25 0.30 -5.56 9.38
C ASP A 25 0.17 -5.20 7.90
N LEU A 26 0.83 -4.14 7.48
CA LEU A 26 0.78 -3.69 6.09
C LEU A 26 2.10 -3.88 5.39
N THR A 27 2.04 -4.07 4.10
CA THR A 27 3.22 -4.12 3.26
C THR A 27 2.96 -3.37 1.97
N SER A 28 4.04 -2.90 1.34
CA SER A 28 3.97 -2.36 -0.01
C SER A 28 5.09 -2.98 -0.83
N ALA A 29 4.85 -3.10 -2.13
CA ALA A 29 5.82 -3.72 -3.02
C ALA A 29 5.71 -3.13 -4.40
N ALA A 30 6.85 -3.06 -5.10
CA ALA A 30 6.87 -2.70 -6.50
C ALA A 30 6.50 -3.93 -7.32
N VAL A 31 5.49 -3.79 -8.17
CA VAL A 31 5.01 -4.88 -9.01
C VAL A 31 5.61 -4.80 -10.40
N LEU A 32 5.66 -3.61 -10.94
CA LEU A 32 6.22 -3.35 -12.26
C LEU A 32 7.04 -2.07 -12.18
N GLY A 33 8.16 -2.05 -12.87
CA GLY A 33 8.93 -0.83 -13.03
C GLY A 33 9.50 -0.81 -14.43
N GLU A 34 9.45 0.33 -15.07
CA GLU A 34 10.01 0.52 -16.39
C GLU A 34 10.56 1.93 -16.49
N GLY A 35 11.86 2.04 -16.71
CA GLY A 35 12.54 3.31 -16.73
C GLY A 35 12.43 4.01 -15.39
N GLU A 36 11.87 5.21 -15.40
CA GLU A 36 11.69 6.01 -14.19
C GLU A 36 10.30 5.86 -13.59
N ARG A 37 9.47 5.00 -14.14
CA ARG A 37 8.12 4.77 -13.65
C ARG A 37 8.03 3.48 -12.87
N LEU A 38 7.05 3.43 -11.96
CA LEU A 38 6.90 2.32 -11.04
C LEU A 38 5.42 2.08 -10.76
N GLN A 39 5.04 0.82 -10.57
CA GLN A 39 3.75 0.49 -10.00
C GLN A 39 3.97 -0.06 -8.59
N LEU A 40 3.30 0.55 -7.62
CA LEU A 40 3.33 0.09 -6.24
C LEU A 40 1.97 -0.46 -5.87
N VAL A 41 1.97 -1.46 -5.01
CA VAL A 41 0.76 -1.96 -4.39
C VAL A 41 0.93 -1.91 -2.88
N MET A 42 -0.13 -1.61 -2.17
CA MET A 42 -0.17 -1.66 -0.71
C MET A 42 -1.25 -2.66 -0.30
N ALA A 43 -0.90 -3.57 0.58
CA ALA A 43 -1.80 -4.64 0.98
C ALA A 43 -1.67 -4.92 2.48
N THR A 44 -2.69 -5.54 3.06
CA THR A 44 -2.61 -5.97 4.45
C THR A 44 -2.18 -7.43 4.52
N ARG A 45 -1.35 -7.73 5.53
CA ARG A 45 -0.90 -9.09 5.83
C ARG A 45 -1.81 -9.78 6.85
N GLU A 46 -2.59 -8.99 7.57
CA GLU A 46 -3.44 -9.45 8.67
C GLU A 46 -4.86 -8.93 8.49
N GLU A 47 -5.78 -9.44 9.29
CA GLU A 47 -7.13 -8.88 9.36
C GLU A 47 -7.04 -7.55 10.10
N ILE A 48 -7.50 -6.48 9.45
CA ILE A 48 -7.48 -5.14 10.03
C ILE A 48 -8.74 -4.37 9.69
N VAL A 49 -8.97 -3.30 10.45
CA VAL A 49 -9.89 -2.23 10.07
C VAL A 49 -9.02 -1.10 9.53
N VAL A 50 -9.15 -0.79 8.24
CA VAL A 50 -8.25 0.16 7.59
C VAL A 50 -8.63 1.60 7.90
N ALA A 51 -7.62 2.45 8.10
CA ALA A 51 -7.80 3.88 8.28
C ALA A 51 -6.61 4.66 7.74
N GLY A 52 -6.85 5.90 7.31
CA GLY A 52 -5.78 6.78 6.86
C GLY A 52 -5.48 6.73 5.38
N LEU A 53 -6.35 6.14 4.57
CA LEU A 53 -6.12 6.05 3.12
C LEU A 53 -6.04 7.43 2.47
N ASP A 54 -6.88 8.38 2.88
CA ASP A 54 -6.84 9.75 2.37
C ASP A 54 -5.51 10.42 2.68
N ILE A 55 -5.02 10.23 3.89
CA ILE A 55 -3.73 10.81 4.31
C ILE A 55 -2.60 10.22 3.47
N ALA A 56 -2.62 8.91 3.27
CA ALA A 56 -1.62 8.25 2.42
C ALA A 56 -1.66 8.81 1.01
N GLY A 57 -2.86 8.97 0.44
CA GLY A 57 -3.03 9.55 -0.89
C GLY A 57 -2.48 10.96 -0.98
N GLN A 58 -2.69 11.78 0.03
CA GLN A 58 -2.15 13.13 0.07
C GLN A 58 -0.62 13.15 0.11
N ILE A 59 -0.02 12.23 0.86
CA ILE A 59 1.43 12.10 0.93
C ILE A 59 1.99 11.74 -0.45
N PHE A 60 1.39 10.76 -1.12
CA PHE A 60 1.82 10.39 -2.47
C PHE A 60 1.63 11.52 -3.47
N CYS A 61 0.50 12.21 -3.41
CA CYS A 61 0.24 13.34 -4.32
C CYS A 61 1.24 14.47 -4.13
N ARG A 62 1.69 14.70 -2.91
CA ARG A 62 2.64 15.77 -2.62
C ARG A 62 4.03 15.44 -3.14
N LEU A 63 4.47 14.20 -3.01
CA LEU A 63 5.83 13.79 -3.41
C LEU A 63 5.89 13.19 -4.80
N ALA A 64 4.76 12.79 -5.36
CA ALA A 64 4.66 12.26 -6.71
C ALA A 64 3.39 12.80 -7.37
N PRO A 65 3.37 14.10 -7.73
CA PRO A 65 2.13 14.75 -8.22
C PRO A 65 1.54 14.10 -9.47
N ASP A 66 2.37 13.44 -10.28
CA ASP A 66 1.91 12.78 -11.50
C ASP A 66 1.44 11.36 -11.27
N ALA A 67 1.48 10.89 -10.04
CA ALA A 67 1.07 9.52 -9.73
C ALA A 67 -0.44 9.34 -9.89
N LYS A 68 -0.82 8.20 -10.41
CA LYS A 68 -2.22 7.79 -10.48
C LYS A 68 -2.47 6.82 -9.33
N ILE A 69 -3.47 7.15 -8.53
CA ILE A 69 -3.80 6.37 -7.34
C ILE A 69 -5.17 5.75 -7.51
N LYS A 70 -5.26 4.46 -7.23
CA LYS A 70 -6.56 3.78 -7.20
C LYS A 70 -6.73 3.12 -5.84
N TYR A 71 -7.79 3.51 -5.15
CA TYR A 71 -8.16 2.91 -3.88
C TYR A 71 -8.99 1.67 -4.14
N GLN A 72 -8.64 0.58 -3.48
CA GLN A 72 -9.34 -0.70 -3.63
C GLN A 72 -10.36 -0.93 -2.51
N VAL A 73 -10.21 -0.19 -1.42
CA VAL A 73 -11.06 -0.31 -0.24
C VAL A 73 -11.32 1.09 0.31
N ARG A 74 -12.16 1.19 1.32
CA ARG A 74 -12.49 2.47 1.99
C ARG A 74 -12.08 2.41 3.44
N ASP A 75 -11.82 3.58 4.01
CA ASP A 75 -11.58 3.68 5.44
C ASP A 75 -12.76 3.09 6.21
N ALA A 76 -12.45 2.44 7.31
CA ALA A 76 -13.36 1.72 8.18
C ALA A 76 -13.79 0.34 7.66
N ASP A 77 -13.38 -0.05 6.46
CA ASP A 77 -13.63 -1.41 5.98
C ASP A 77 -12.81 -2.41 6.82
N LYS A 78 -13.42 -3.55 7.09
CA LYS A 78 -12.74 -4.67 7.73
C LYS A 78 -12.16 -5.55 6.62
N LEU A 79 -10.84 -5.71 6.63
CA LEU A 79 -10.13 -6.38 5.54
C LEU A 79 -9.59 -7.73 5.99
N ALA A 80 -9.72 -8.72 5.11
CA ALA A 80 -9.09 -10.02 5.30
C ALA A 80 -7.61 -9.95 4.94
N PRO A 81 -6.77 -10.86 5.46
CA PRO A 81 -5.36 -10.91 5.08
C PRO A 81 -5.21 -11.03 3.56
N GLY A 82 -4.24 -10.32 3.00
CA GLY A 82 -3.96 -10.34 1.57
C GLY A 82 -4.79 -9.36 0.74
N THR A 83 -5.62 -8.53 1.38
CA THR A 83 -6.43 -7.56 0.66
C THR A 83 -5.59 -6.39 0.19
N LEU A 84 -5.75 -6.01 -1.08
CA LEU A 84 -5.12 -4.79 -1.62
C LEU A 84 -5.84 -3.57 -1.10
N LEU A 85 -5.07 -2.60 -0.61
CA LEU A 85 -5.63 -1.32 -0.16
C LEU A 85 -5.64 -0.29 -1.28
N MET A 86 -4.53 -0.16 -1.97
CA MET A 86 -4.39 0.81 -3.04
C MET A 86 -3.30 0.40 -4.02
N THR A 87 -3.43 0.88 -5.24
CA THR A 87 -2.41 0.73 -6.27
C THR A 87 -2.00 2.10 -6.76
N LEU A 88 -0.73 2.25 -7.11
CA LEU A 88 -0.17 3.52 -7.54
C LEU A 88 0.70 3.29 -8.76
N ASP A 89 0.64 4.25 -9.69
CA ASP A 89 1.48 4.24 -10.89
C ASP A 89 2.03 5.64 -11.06
N GLY A 90 3.33 5.79 -11.11
CA GLY A 90 3.92 7.10 -11.27
C GLY A 90 5.43 7.11 -11.23
N PRO A 91 6.02 8.29 -11.03
CA PRO A 91 7.47 8.43 -10.97
C PRO A 91 8.06 7.61 -9.83
N ALA A 92 9.02 6.76 -10.15
CA ALA A 92 9.60 5.84 -9.16
C ALA A 92 10.18 6.57 -7.96
N ARG A 93 10.95 7.62 -8.20
CA ARG A 93 11.60 8.37 -7.12
C ARG A 93 10.58 8.95 -6.13
N GLY A 94 9.55 9.61 -6.65
CA GLY A 94 8.53 10.21 -5.80
C GLY A 94 7.75 9.16 -5.02
N LEU A 95 7.37 8.07 -5.68
CA LEU A 95 6.63 7.00 -5.04
C LEU A 95 7.45 6.34 -3.93
N LEU A 96 8.72 6.05 -4.20
CA LEU A 96 9.59 5.42 -3.21
C LEU A 96 9.89 6.34 -2.03
N THR A 97 10.03 7.65 -2.30
CA THR A 97 10.23 8.63 -1.23
C THR A 97 9.02 8.70 -0.31
N ALA A 98 7.82 8.65 -0.88
CA ALA A 98 6.57 8.75 -0.12
C ALA A 98 6.17 7.46 0.57
N GLU A 99 6.59 6.32 0.03
CA GLU A 99 6.10 4.99 0.43
C GLU A 99 6.19 4.74 1.93
N ARG A 100 7.35 4.95 2.52
CA ARG A 100 7.55 4.63 3.93
C ARG A 100 6.65 5.49 4.83
N THR A 101 6.57 6.77 4.55
CA THR A 101 5.74 7.67 5.35
C THR A 101 4.26 7.33 5.21
N ALA A 102 3.81 7.10 3.99
CA ALA A 102 2.41 6.75 3.74
C ALA A 102 2.06 5.41 4.40
N LEU A 103 2.91 4.42 4.24
CA LEU A 103 2.71 3.09 4.82
C LEU A 103 2.64 3.16 6.35
N ASN A 104 3.58 3.88 6.96
CA ASN A 104 3.60 4.03 8.42
C ASN A 104 2.35 4.71 8.94
N MET A 105 1.85 5.72 8.22
CA MET A 105 0.66 6.44 8.65
C MET A 105 -0.58 5.53 8.61
N VAL A 106 -0.77 4.80 7.52
CA VAL A 106 -1.90 3.87 7.40
C VAL A 106 -1.76 2.75 8.45
N GLN A 107 -0.54 2.26 8.66
CA GLN A 107 -0.25 1.23 9.65
C GLN A 107 -0.66 1.67 11.05
N MET A 108 -0.26 2.88 11.44
CA MET A 108 -0.57 3.42 12.76
C MET A 108 -2.07 3.64 12.94
N LEU A 109 -2.70 4.31 11.99
CA LEU A 109 -4.12 4.64 12.10
C LEU A 109 -5.00 3.39 12.02
N SER A 110 -4.63 2.44 11.17
CA SER A 110 -5.37 1.17 11.07
C SER A 110 -5.20 0.33 12.33
N GLY A 111 -4.02 0.37 12.96
CA GLY A 111 -3.80 -0.29 14.23
C GLY A 111 -4.74 0.23 15.32
N ILE A 112 -4.86 1.55 15.41
CA ILE A 112 -5.78 2.19 16.35
C ILE A 112 -7.23 1.80 16.04
N ALA A 113 -7.63 1.89 14.78
CA ALA A 113 -8.99 1.57 14.36
C ALA A 113 -9.33 0.10 14.66
N THR A 114 -8.38 -0.80 14.46
CA THR A 114 -8.58 -2.23 14.71
C THR A 114 -8.79 -2.52 16.20
N GLU A 115 -8.03 -1.85 17.05
CA GLU A 115 -8.13 -2.03 18.51
C GLU A 115 -9.40 -1.45 19.10
N THR A 116 -9.92 -0.39 18.51
CA THR A 116 -11.05 0.35 19.08
C THR A 116 -12.41 -0.11 18.57
N ARG A 117 -12.44 -1.00 17.60
CA ARG A 117 -13.72 -1.43 17.06
C ARG A 117 -14.46 -2.38 17.98
#